data_fa8303d9c6c18a460d30cc2a74dafc2a
#
_entry.id   fa8303d9c6c18a460d30cc2a74dafc2a
#
_cell.length_a   1.000
_cell.length_b   1.000
_cell.length_c   1.000
_cell.angle_alpha   90.00
_cell.angle_beta   90.00
_cell.angle_gamma   90.00
#
_symmetry.space_group_name_H-M   'P 1'
#
loop_
_entity.id
_entity.type
_entity.pdbx_description
1 polymer ?
#
loop_
_entity_poly.entity_id
_entity_poly.type
_entity_poly.pdbx_seq_one_letter_code
_entity_poly.pdbx_strand_id
1 'polypeptide(L)'
;MVTFSKGGGQFIAGKAADNTDDAACIAGAIAGAMHVRAVAKLYGVPVVLHTDHCQKAWLPWIDGLMEANDKHFKEHGEPLFSSHILDLSEEVRAWPHHRGLVAPGIQSHLTRLLRPPFGLSAQTLFPGLPMGRVVL
;
A
#
# COMPACT_ATOMS: atom_id res chain seq x y z
N MET A 1 3.95 3.73 14.30
CA MET A 1 3.50 3.23 12.98
C MET A 1 2.47 2.14 13.20
N VAL A 2 1.39 2.16 12.43
CA VAL A 2 0.35 1.11 12.41
C VAL A 2 0.33 0.52 11.02
N THR A 3 0.41 -0.81 10.92
CA THR A 3 0.50 -1.53 9.66
C THR A 3 -0.76 -2.35 9.40
N PHE A 4 -1.30 -2.25 8.20
CA PHE A 4 -2.46 -2.99 7.75
C PHE A 4 -2.05 -4.04 6.71
N SER A 5 -2.26 -5.31 7.04
CA SER A 5 -2.15 -6.40 6.07
C SER A 5 -3.48 -6.58 5.32
N LYS A 6 -3.44 -7.24 4.15
CA LYS A 6 -4.64 -7.58 3.39
C LYS A 6 -5.62 -8.42 4.22
N GLY A 7 -5.13 -9.45 4.92
CA GLY A 7 -5.94 -10.28 5.80
C GLY A 7 -6.46 -9.51 7.03
N GLY A 8 -5.68 -8.55 7.54
CA GLY A 8 -6.12 -7.65 8.61
C GLY A 8 -7.30 -6.78 8.17
N GLY A 9 -7.28 -6.29 6.93
CA GLY A 9 -8.41 -5.57 6.33
C GLY A 9 -9.67 -6.43 6.31
N GLN A 10 -9.58 -7.66 5.81
CA GLN A 10 -10.72 -8.58 5.81
C GLN A 10 -11.23 -8.88 7.22
N PHE A 11 -10.34 -9.01 8.20
CA PHE A 11 -10.73 -9.22 9.59
C PHE A 11 -11.55 -8.04 10.14
N ILE A 12 -11.13 -6.80 9.85
CA ILE A 12 -11.83 -5.58 10.27
C ILE A 12 -13.21 -5.47 9.60
N ALA A 13 -13.32 -5.80 8.32
CA ALA A 13 -14.62 -5.83 7.62
C ALA A 13 -15.54 -6.95 8.12
N GLY A 14 -14.98 -7.98 8.73
CA GLY A 14 -15.67 -9.18 9.15
C GLY A 14 -15.52 -10.33 8.14
N LYS A 15 -15.19 -11.52 8.64
CA LYS A 15 -14.90 -12.70 7.80
C LYS A 15 -16.07 -13.17 6.94
N ALA A 16 -17.30 -12.80 7.30
CA ALA A 16 -18.52 -13.12 6.54
C ALA A 16 -18.83 -12.09 5.43
N ALA A 17 -18.09 -10.98 5.36
CA ALA A 17 -18.25 -10.00 4.33
C ALA A 17 -17.81 -10.57 2.96
N ASP A 18 -18.57 -10.23 1.92
CA ASP A 18 -18.21 -10.57 0.55
C ASP A 18 -16.86 -9.92 0.18
N ASN A 19 -15.93 -10.74 -0.26
CA ASN A 19 -14.59 -10.31 -0.64
C ASN A 19 -14.32 -10.48 -2.14
N THR A 20 -15.35 -10.46 -2.96
CA THR A 20 -15.20 -10.39 -4.41
C THR A 20 -14.36 -9.17 -4.77
N ASP A 21 -13.38 -9.32 -5.63
CA ASP A 21 -12.44 -8.27 -6.05
C ASP A 21 -11.74 -7.56 -4.87
N ASP A 22 -11.46 -8.30 -3.78
CA ASP A 22 -10.84 -7.79 -2.56
C ASP A 22 -11.67 -6.71 -1.80
N ALA A 23 -12.96 -6.61 -2.09
CA ALA A 23 -13.83 -5.55 -1.56
C ALA A 23 -13.81 -5.47 -0.03
N ALA A 24 -13.93 -6.61 0.68
CA ALA A 24 -13.87 -6.63 2.14
C ALA A 24 -12.47 -6.24 2.66
N CYS A 25 -11.40 -6.72 2.01
CA CYS A 25 -10.02 -6.36 2.38
C CYS A 25 -9.78 -4.85 2.24
N ILE A 26 -10.27 -4.24 1.15
CA ILE A 26 -10.15 -2.81 0.88
C ILE A 26 -10.98 -2.00 1.90
N ALA A 27 -12.26 -2.32 2.02
CA ALA A 27 -13.17 -1.60 2.90
C ALA A 27 -12.72 -1.64 4.37
N GLY A 28 -12.28 -2.82 4.84
CA GLY A 28 -11.79 -2.97 6.20
C GLY A 28 -10.50 -2.22 6.48
N ALA A 29 -9.54 -2.24 5.54
CA ALA A 29 -8.30 -1.47 5.69
C ALA A 29 -8.58 0.04 5.74
N ILE A 30 -9.49 0.54 4.89
CA ILE A 30 -9.93 1.95 4.88
C ILE A 30 -10.60 2.31 6.21
N ALA A 31 -11.56 1.49 6.67
CA ALA A 31 -12.26 1.73 7.93
C ALA A 31 -11.29 1.75 9.12
N GLY A 32 -10.36 0.80 9.17
CA GLY A 32 -9.32 0.75 10.20
C GLY A 32 -8.40 1.98 10.18
N ALA A 33 -8.00 2.41 9.00
CA ALA A 33 -7.15 3.59 8.82
C ALA A 33 -7.86 4.87 9.29
N MET A 34 -9.13 5.05 8.90
CA MET A 34 -9.96 6.18 9.35
C MET A 34 -10.13 6.16 10.87
N HIS A 35 -10.41 4.99 11.45
CA HIS A 35 -10.52 4.85 12.91
C HIS A 35 -9.23 5.28 13.61
N VAL A 36 -8.07 4.76 13.18
CA VAL A 36 -6.78 5.12 13.79
C VAL A 36 -6.51 6.62 13.70
N ARG A 37 -6.76 7.25 12.54
CA ARG A 37 -6.58 8.71 12.39
C ARG A 37 -7.51 9.52 13.29
N ALA A 38 -8.77 9.10 13.41
CA ALA A 38 -9.72 9.79 14.30
C ALA A 38 -9.29 9.68 15.76
N VAL A 39 -8.92 8.48 16.22
CA VAL A 39 -8.52 8.24 17.61
C VAL A 39 -7.19 8.88 17.94
N ALA A 40 -6.20 8.84 17.04
CA ALA A 40 -4.89 9.44 17.25
C ALA A 40 -4.97 10.94 17.56
N LYS A 41 -5.91 11.66 16.95
CA LYS A 41 -6.16 13.08 17.23
C LYS A 41 -6.58 13.33 18.69
N LEU A 42 -7.38 12.42 19.26
CA LEU A 42 -7.82 12.53 20.66
C LEU A 42 -6.68 12.34 21.66
N TYR A 43 -5.67 11.56 21.28
CA TYR A 43 -4.47 11.35 22.10
C TYR A 43 -3.34 12.34 21.79
N GLY A 44 -3.49 13.19 20.77
CA GLY A 44 -2.45 14.14 20.36
C GLY A 44 -1.17 13.46 19.84
N VAL A 45 -1.28 12.23 19.28
CA VAL A 45 -0.12 11.48 18.81
C VAL A 45 -0.04 11.47 17.28
N PRO A 46 1.13 11.72 16.69
CA PRO A 46 1.32 11.52 15.26
C PRO A 46 1.32 10.03 14.93
N VAL A 47 0.60 9.63 13.85
CA VAL A 47 0.58 8.25 13.38
C VAL A 47 1.01 8.17 11.93
N VAL A 48 1.83 7.16 11.62
CA VAL A 48 2.14 6.73 10.27
C VAL A 48 1.32 5.46 10.01
N LEU A 49 0.49 5.50 8.97
CA LEU A 49 -0.28 4.35 8.52
C LEU A 49 0.42 3.73 7.31
N HIS A 50 0.64 2.43 7.39
CA HIS A 50 1.42 1.68 6.43
C HIS A 50 0.66 0.44 5.99
N THR A 51 0.79 0.02 4.73
CA THR A 51 0.32 -1.29 4.30
C THR A 51 1.46 -2.29 4.34
N ASP A 52 1.12 -3.51 4.75
CA ASP A 52 2.05 -4.63 4.79
C ASP A 52 2.36 -5.14 3.37
N HIS A 53 3.19 -6.17 3.30
CA HIS A 53 3.64 -6.78 2.06
C HIS A 53 2.51 -7.02 1.06
N CYS A 54 2.64 -6.45 -0.13
CA CYS A 54 1.76 -6.66 -1.25
C CYS A 54 2.51 -7.36 -2.38
N GLN A 55 2.27 -8.64 -2.55
CA GLN A 55 2.77 -9.39 -3.71
C GLN A 55 2.00 -8.99 -4.98
N LYS A 56 2.56 -9.27 -6.15
CA LYS A 56 1.98 -8.90 -7.45
C LYS A 56 0.51 -9.27 -7.63
N ALA A 57 0.11 -10.47 -7.17
CA ALA A 57 -1.27 -10.92 -7.25
C ALA A 57 -2.27 -10.08 -6.43
N TRP A 58 -1.78 -9.25 -5.51
CA TRP A 58 -2.60 -8.41 -4.64
C TRP A 58 -2.59 -6.92 -5.05
N LEU A 59 -2.03 -6.58 -6.20
CA LEU A 59 -2.02 -5.21 -6.71
C LEU A 59 -3.42 -4.58 -6.78
N PRO A 60 -4.51 -5.30 -7.16
CA PRO A 60 -5.86 -4.74 -7.12
C PRO A 60 -6.29 -4.24 -5.74
N TRP A 61 -5.83 -4.90 -4.66
CA TRP A 61 -6.06 -4.41 -3.30
C TRP A 61 -5.39 -3.05 -3.06
N ILE A 62 -4.11 -2.88 -3.47
CA ILE A 62 -3.41 -1.59 -3.35
C ILE A 62 -4.09 -0.52 -4.22
N ASP A 63 -4.55 -0.85 -5.43
CA ASP A 63 -5.26 0.10 -6.30
C ASP A 63 -6.50 0.66 -5.61
N GLY A 64 -7.30 -0.20 -4.95
CA GLY A 64 -8.46 0.25 -4.18
C GLY A 64 -8.09 1.16 -2.99
N LEU A 65 -6.97 0.88 -2.31
CA LEU A 65 -6.46 1.75 -1.24
C LEU A 65 -5.95 3.09 -1.79
N MET A 66 -5.33 3.10 -2.98
CA MET A 66 -4.87 4.32 -3.64
C MET A 66 -6.04 5.23 -4.06
N GLU A 67 -7.15 4.65 -4.51
CA GLU A 67 -8.37 5.42 -4.79
C GLU A 67 -8.92 6.08 -3.53
N ALA A 68 -8.91 5.36 -2.41
CA ALA A 68 -9.31 5.92 -1.11
C ALA A 68 -8.35 7.03 -0.64
N ASN A 69 -7.04 6.87 -0.89
CA ASN A 69 -6.03 7.89 -0.62
C ASN A 69 -6.31 9.17 -1.42
N ASP A 70 -6.57 9.05 -2.72
CA ASP A 70 -6.87 10.19 -3.59
C ASP A 70 -8.11 10.96 -3.11
N LYS A 71 -9.14 10.23 -2.71
CA LYS A 71 -10.36 10.82 -2.17
C LYS A 71 -10.08 11.55 -0.86
N HIS A 72 -9.44 10.87 0.09
CA HIS A 72 -9.12 11.43 1.40
C HIS A 72 -8.21 12.67 1.29
N PHE A 73 -7.24 12.65 0.36
CA PHE A 73 -6.36 13.79 0.12
C PHE A 73 -7.13 15.02 -0.39
N LYS A 74 -8.08 14.82 -1.31
CA LYS A 74 -8.91 15.91 -1.82
C LYS A 74 -9.78 16.55 -0.73
N GLU A 75 -10.23 15.75 0.23
CA GLU A 75 -11.12 16.19 1.31
C GLU A 75 -10.36 16.80 2.50
N HIS A 76 -9.14 16.31 2.80
CA HIS A 76 -8.43 16.61 4.05
C HIS A 76 -7.03 17.20 3.85
N GLY A 77 -6.51 17.22 2.61
CA GLY A 77 -5.15 17.71 2.32
C GLY A 77 -4.02 16.75 2.74
N GLU A 78 -4.33 15.58 3.27
CA GLU A 78 -3.37 14.54 3.64
C GLU A 78 -3.81 13.16 3.15
N PRO A 79 -2.90 12.25 2.78
CA PRO A 79 -3.26 10.90 2.36
C PRO A 79 -3.76 10.08 3.54
N LEU A 80 -4.67 9.13 3.30
CA LEU A 80 -5.17 8.21 4.33
C LEU A 80 -4.06 7.29 4.84
N PHE A 81 -3.34 6.64 3.91
CA PHE A 81 -2.14 5.85 4.20
C PHE A 81 -0.89 6.66 3.90
N SER A 82 0.11 6.57 4.75
CA SER A 82 1.36 7.34 4.63
C SER A 82 2.38 6.64 3.71
N SER A 83 2.30 5.33 3.58
CA SER A 83 3.23 4.52 2.77
C SER A 83 2.71 3.11 2.50
N HIS A 84 3.29 2.46 1.47
CA HIS A 84 2.93 1.11 1.04
C HIS A 84 4.19 0.28 0.78
N ILE A 85 4.13 -1.05 0.98
CA ILE A 85 5.19 -1.98 0.56
C ILE A 85 4.69 -2.85 -0.60
N LEU A 86 5.43 -2.81 -1.72
CA LEU A 86 5.30 -3.80 -2.78
C LEU A 86 6.39 -4.87 -2.60
N ASP A 87 5.98 -6.13 -2.48
CA ASP A 87 6.89 -7.25 -2.39
C ASP A 87 7.13 -7.86 -3.78
N LEU A 88 8.31 -7.58 -4.32
CA LEU A 88 8.75 -8.05 -5.64
C LEU A 88 9.75 -9.21 -5.54
N SER A 89 9.92 -9.80 -4.37
CA SER A 89 10.93 -10.84 -4.13
C SER A 89 10.77 -12.06 -5.04
N GLU A 90 9.54 -12.44 -5.37
CA GLU A 90 9.26 -13.54 -6.30
C GLU A 90 9.50 -13.17 -7.77
N GLU A 91 9.29 -11.91 -8.14
CA GLU A 91 9.50 -11.42 -9.51
C GLU A 91 10.98 -11.38 -9.88
N VAL A 92 11.85 -11.07 -8.93
CA VAL A 92 13.32 -11.06 -9.15
C VAL A 92 13.85 -12.46 -9.42
N ARG A 93 13.25 -13.49 -8.82
CA ARG A 93 13.61 -14.91 -9.07
C ARG A 93 13.24 -15.37 -10.47
N ALA A 94 12.12 -14.87 -10.99
CA ALA A 94 11.66 -15.23 -12.33
C ALA A 94 12.50 -14.58 -13.46
N TRP A 95 13.31 -13.55 -13.14
CA TRP A 95 14.07 -12.79 -14.14
C TRP A 95 15.54 -12.58 -13.76
N PRO A 96 16.37 -13.63 -13.74
CA PRO A 96 17.75 -13.57 -13.26
C PRO A 96 18.70 -12.71 -14.12
N HIS A 97 18.31 -12.32 -15.34
CA HIS A 97 19.18 -11.64 -16.30
C HIS A 97 18.87 -10.15 -16.52
N HIS A 98 17.82 -9.60 -15.93
CA HIS A 98 17.42 -8.21 -16.11
C HIS A 98 17.65 -7.37 -14.85
N ARG A 99 18.90 -6.95 -14.64
CA ARG A 99 19.24 -5.96 -13.61
C ARG A 99 18.55 -4.63 -13.95
N GLY A 100 17.57 -4.24 -13.16
CA GLY A 100 16.99 -2.89 -13.18
C GLY A 100 15.66 -2.73 -13.92
N LEU A 101 15.03 -3.80 -14.41
CA LEU A 101 13.70 -3.72 -15.02
C LEU A 101 12.64 -4.32 -14.09
N VAL A 102 11.74 -3.48 -13.64
CA VAL A 102 10.52 -3.92 -12.95
C VAL A 102 9.58 -4.52 -13.98
N ALA A 103 8.92 -5.65 -13.67
CA ALA A 103 7.98 -6.28 -14.59
C ALA A 103 6.95 -5.25 -15.12
N PRO A 104 6.61 -5.26 -16.42
CA PRO A 104 5.79 -4.22 -17.05
C PRO A 104 4.46 -3.93 -16.34
N GLY A 105 3.83 -4.95 -15.75
CA GLY A 105 2.60 -4.78 -14.97
C GLY A 105 2.79 -4.02 -13.64
N ILE A 106 3.99 -4.02 -13.09
CA ILE A 106 4.33 -3.33 -11.84
C ILE A 106 4.74 -1.89 -12.13
N GLN A 107 5.35 -1.62 -13.28
CA GLN A 107 5.79 -0.29 -13.68
C GLN A 107 4.64 0.74 -13.68
N SER A 108 3.47 0.35 -14.14
CA SER A 108 2.29 1.23 -14.15
C SER A 108 1.81 1.57 -12.75
N HIS A 109 1.83 0.60 -11.83
CA HIS A 109 1.46 0.81 -10.43
C HIS A 109 2.50 1.67 -9.70
N LEU A 110 3.80 1.42 -9.91
CA LEU A 110 4.87 2.28 -9.37
C LEU A 110 4.72 3.73 -9.88
N THR A 111 4.45 3.92 -11.16
CA THR A 111 4.25 5.27 -11.72
C THR A 111 3.05 5.96 -11.08
N ARG A 112 1.97 5.23 -10.77
CA ARG A 112 0.79 5.77 -10.08
C ARG A 112 1.11 6.15 -8.62
N LEU A 113 1.85 5.29 -7.90
CA LEU A 113 2.29 5.52 -6.52
C LEU A 113 3.26 6.70 -6.40
N LEU A 114 4.05 6.98 -7.43
CA LEU A 114 5.04 8.06 -7.46
C LEU A 114 4.45 9.41 -7.93
N ARG A 115 3.19 9.48 -8.36
CA ARG A 115 2.58 10.74 -8.80
C ARG A 115 2.24 11.65 -7.62
N PRO A 116 2.46 12.98 -7.76
CA PRO A 116 1.86 13.93 -6.84
C PRO A 116 0.32 13.75 -6.78
N PRO A 117 -0.33 13.86 -5.61
CA PRO A 117 0.12 14.59 -4.44
C PRO A 117 0.92 13.75 -3.43
N PHE A 118 1.23 12.49 -3.71
CA PHE A 118 1.81 11.60 -2.71
C PHE A 118 3.27 11.89 -2.37
N GLY A 119 4.01 12.65 -3.20
CA GLY A 119 5.35 13.16 -2.90
C GLY A 119 6.34 12.09 -2.38
N LEU A 120 6.02 10.82 -2.63
CA LEU A 120 6.83 9.69 -2.16
C LEU A 120 8.10 9.68 -2.99
N SER A 121 9.19 10.12 -2.40
CA SER A 121 10.50 9.85 -2.95
C SER A 121 10.68 8.34 -3.01
N ALA A 122 10.75 7.76 -4.21
CA ALA A 122 11.23 6.41 -4.38
C ALA A 122 12.68 6.40 -3.86
N GLN A 123 12.87 6.05 -2.61
CA GLN A 123 14.17 5.61 -2.15
C GLN A 123 14.38 4.25 -2.79
N THR A 124 14.97 4.29 -3.98
CA THR A 124 15.57 3.11 -4.60
C THR A 124 16.71 2.71 -3.68
N LEU A 125 16.40 1.92 -2.67
CA LEU A 125 17.38 1.40 -1.74
C LEU A 125 18.19 0.31 -2.47
N PHE A 126 19.34 0.75 -2.98
CA PHE A 126 20.60 0.06 -3.20
C PHE A 126 20.76 -0.84 -4.43
N PRO A 127 21.66 -0.45 -5.33
CA PRO A 127 22.32 -1.38 -6.21
C PRO A 127 23.29 -2.23 -5.35
N GLY A 128 22.91 -3.45 -5.01
CA GLY A 128 23.82 -4.39 -4.35
C GLY A 128 23.23 -5.36 -3.33
N LEU A 129 21.98 -5.22 -2.91
CA LEU A 129 21.34 -6.18 -2.02
C LEU A 129 20.40 -7.12 -2.77
N PRO A 130 20.39 -8.42 -2.45
CA PRO A 130 19.66 -9.45 -3.21
C PRO A 130 18.15 -9.49 -2.93
N MET A 131 17.55 -8.44 -2.41
CA MET A 131 16.11 -8.39 -2.11
C MET A 131 15.53 -7.04 -2.50
N GLY A 132 14.83 -7.01 -3.63
CA GLY A 132 14.11 -5.84 -4.13
C GLY A 132 12.84 -5.57 -3.33
N ARG A 133 12.96 -4.96 -2.16
CA ARG A 133 11.82 -4.31 -1.49
C ARG A 133 11.81 -2.85 -1.90
N VAL A 134 10.72 -2.42 -2.52
CA VAL A 134 10.47 -1.00 -2.74
C VAL A 134 9.54 -0.55 -1.62
N VAL A 135 10.04 0.31 -0.72
CA VAL A 135 9.23 1.01 0.27
C VAL A 135 8.87 2.35 -0.34
N LEU A 136 7.60 2.59 -0.55
CA LEU A 136 7.04 3.82 -1.13
C LEU A 136 6.34 4.62 -0.04
#